data_2b3f6e9597a62531adecc5e6b3dc05bb
#
_entry.id   2b3f6e9597a62531adecc5e6b3dc05bb
#
_cell.length_a   1.000
_cell.length_b   1.000
_cell.length_c   1.000
_cell.angle_alpha   90.00
_cell.angle_beta   90.00
_cell.angle_gamma   90.00
#
_symmetry.space_group_name_H-M   'P 1'
#
loop_
_entity.id
_entity.type
_entity.pdbx_description
1 polymer ?
#
loop_
_entity_poly.entity_id
_entity_poly.type
_entity_poly.pdbx_seq_one_letter_code
_entity_poly.pdbx_strand_id
1 'polypeptide(L)'
;SSPTTSSSRTTTLSPCGTTDFCPKERETDMEFKLHAPFKPTGDQPEAIEKLAQGVKMGLDEQVLLGVTGSGKTFTMASVIEKVQRPTLVLAHNKTLAAQLCAEFKEFFPENAVEYFVSYYDYYQPEAYIPHTDTYIAKDASTNEEIDRLRLSATASLLERRDVIVVSSVSCIYGLGEPDDFAQMVISLRQGAEWDRDELLRRLVENRYERNDVAFERNRFRVRGDTVEIYPAYYKDHAIRVEFFGDEIDRISDFHPLTGTVNRVLNHVAISPASHYVTTKEKMDRALGQIRTELEDQVKYFNDNEMLVEAQRIRQRTEYDMEMMRELGYCSGIENYSRIISDRPAGSAPMTLLDFFPDDFLLFVDESHVTLPQVRAMYNGDRARKESLVRYGFRLPCAFDNRPLKFEEFESRIGQAVFVSATPGPY
;
A
#
# COMPACT_ATOMS: atom_id res chain seq x y z
N SER A 1 54.59 -41.40 -25.31
CA SER A 1 53.32 -42.10 -25.19
C SER A 1 52.54 -41.52 -23.97
N SER A 2 51.66 -40.60 -24.24
CA SER A 2 50.73 -40.05 -23.27
C SER A 2 49.31 -40.51 -23.64
N PRO A 3 48.46 -40.91 -22.69
CA PRO A 3 47.03 -41.12 -22.98
C PRO A 3 46.22 -39.87 -22.72
N THR A 4 45.44 -39.51 -23.68
CA THR A 4 44.35 -38.52 -23.65
C THR A 4 43.19 -39.05 -22.83
N THR A 5 42.79 -38.30 -21.78
CA THR A 5 41.52 -38.50 -21.07
C THR A 5 40.47 -37.54 -21.58
N SER A 6 39.44 -38.10 -22.21
CA SER A 6 38.20 -37.40 -22.57
C SER A 6 37.33 -37.18 -21.33
N SER A 7 37.05 -35.91 -20.99
CA SER A 7 36.09 -35.52 -19.96
C SER A 7 34.72 -35.35 -20.62
N SER A 8 33.80 -36.25 -20.32
CA SER A 8 32.39 -36.13 -20.63
C SER A 8 31.73 -35.11 -19.67
N ARG A 9 31.30 -33.97 -20.20
CA ARG A 9 30.44 -33.01 -19.46
C ARG A 9 29.04 -33.57 -19.41
N THR A 10 28.63 -33.99 -18.23
CA THR A 10 27.24 -34.27 -17.91
C THR A 10 26.53 -32.92 -17.64
N THR A 11 25.68 -32.55 -18.58
CA THR A 11 24.79 -31.36 -18.41
C THR A 11 23.64 -31.78 -17.49
N THR A 12 23.70 -31.39 -16.25
CA THR A 12 22.55 -31.45 -15.35
C THR A 12 21.63 -30.24 -15.65
N LEU A 13 20.47 -30.55 -16.21
CA LEU A 13 19.34 -29.61 -16.31
C LEU A 13 18.86 -29.29 -14.90
N SER A 14 19.05 -28.05 -14.45
CA SER A 14 18.35 -27.49 -13.27
C SER A 14 16.90 -27.20 -13.65
N PRO A 15 15.95 -27.48 -12.77
CA PRO A 15 14.56 -27.10 -13.01
C PRO A 15 14.37 -25.58 -12.87
N CYS A 16 13.66 -25.08 -13.81
CA CYS A 16 13.24 -23.75 -14.12
C CYS A 16 12.70 -22.93 -12.93
N GLY A 17 13.18 -21.68 -12.82
CA GLY A 17 12.33 -20.51 -12.89
C GLY A 17 11.76 -20.01 -11.59
N THR A 18 12.61 -19.57 -10.67
CA THR A 18 12.25 -18.38 -9.88
C THR A 18 12.60 -17.16 -10.74
N THR A 19 11.60 -16.47 -11.25
CA THR A 19 11.78 -15.14 -11.84
C THR A 19 12.20 -14.22 -10.71
N ASP A 20 13.51 -14.05 -10.54
CA ASP A 20 14.06 -12.96 -9.76
C ASP A 20 13.55 -11.66 -10.38
N PHE A 21 12.57 -11.05 -9.72
CA PHE A 21 12.22 -9.66 -9.95
C PHE A 21 13.42 -8.83 -9.47
N CYS A 22 14.35 -8.61 -10.40
CA CYS A 22 15.51 -7.79 -10.12
C CYS A 22 15.08 -6.32 -10.12
N PRO A 23 15.18 -5.60 -8.99
CA PRO A 23 14.79 -4.19 -8.91
C PRO A 23 15.61 -3.24 -9.80
N LYS A 24 16.51 -3.78 -10.63
CA LYS A 24 17.52 -3.00 -11.38
C LYS A 24 17.14 -2.59 -12.80
N GLU A 25 15.99 -3.00 -13.31
CA GLU A 25 15.46 -2.47 -14.58
C GLU A 25 14.19 -1.64 -14.36
N ARG A 26 14.25 -0.65 -13.45
CA ARG A 26 13.26 0.42 -13.42
C ARG A 26 13.49 1.28 -14.67
N GLU A 27 12.45 1.44 -15.49
CA GLU A 27 12.48 2.35 -16.62
C GLU A 27 13.02 3.72 -16.16
N THR A 28 14.06 4.15 -16.85
CA THR A 28 14.73 5.45 -16.84
C THR A 28 14.26 6.45 -15.78
N ASP A 29 15.19 6.88 -14.96
CA ASP A 29 15.11 7.97 -14.00
C ASP A 29 14.29 9.16 -14.55
N MET A 30 12.98 9.13 -14.33
CA MET A 30 12.17 10.33 -14.56
C MET A 30 12.50 11.29 -13.44
N GLU A 31 13.11 12.41 -13.80
CA GLU A 31 13.46 13.45 -12.85
C GLU A 31 12.23 14.28 -12.49
N PHE A 32 12.16 14.74 -11.26
CA PHE A 32 11.19 15.78 -10.89
C PHE A 32 11.47 17.06 -11.64
N LYS A 33 10.44 17.57 -12.33
CA LYS A 33 10.50 18.83 -13.08
C LYS A 33 9.47 19.80 -12.53
N LEU A 34 9.94 20.85 -11.89
CA LEU A 34 9.09 21.87 -11.30
C LEU A 34 8.57 22.83 -12.37
N HIS A 35 7.26 22.93 -12.49
CA HIS A 35 6.57 23.90 -13.32
C HIS A 35 5.90 24.94 -12.42
N ALA A 36 6.44 26.15 -12.36
CA ALA A 36 5.86 27.23 -11.59
C ALA A 36 5.83 28.53 -12.40
N PRO A 37 4.74 29.31 -12.34
CA PRO A 37 4.63 30.60 -13.05
C PRO A 37 5.46 31.72 -12.38
N PHE A 38 6.04 31.44 -11.22
CA PHE A 38 6.80 32.40 -10.41
C PHE A 38 8.15 31.81 -10.01
N LYS A 39 9.06 32.70 -9.59
CA LYS A 39 10.39 32.34 -9.08
C LYS A 39 10.44 32.53 -7.55
N PRO A 40 11.35 31.84 -6.85
CA PRO A 40 11.56 32.04 -5.43
C PRO A 40 11.91 33.53 -5.12
N THR A 41 11.27 34.08 -4.10
CA THR A 41 11.48 35.49 -3.69
C THR A 41 11.72 35.59 -2.19
N GLY A 42 12.24 36.76 -1.75
CA GLY A 42 12.56 37.01 -0.33
C GLY A 42 13.57 36.03 0.22
N ASP A 43 13.23 35.34 1.32
CA ASP A 43 14.09 34.37 2.00
C ASP A 43 13.99 32.94 1.39
N GLN A 44 13.07 32.72 0.46
CA GLN A 44 12.85 31.39 -0.14
C GLN A 44 14.10 30.82 -0.84
N PRO A 45 14.88 31.58 -1.66
CA PRO A 45 16.07 31.03 -2.31
C PRO A 45 17.08 30.47 -1.31
N GLU A 46 17.31 31.20 -0.21
CA GLU A 46 18.22 30.76 0.84
C GLU A 46 17.71 29.55 1.59
N ALA A 47 16.41 29.50 1.93
CA ALA A 47 15.78 28.39 2.60
C ALA A 47 15.84 27.13 1.73
N ILE A 48 15.51 27.22 0.44
CA ILE A 48 15.57 26.10 -0.52
C ILE A 48 16.98 25.54 -0.60
N GLU A 49 17.99 26.41 -0.72
CA GLU A 49 19.38 25.97 -0.85
C GLU A 49 19.88 25.30 0.42
N LYS A 50 19.61 25.88 1.60
CA LYS A 50 20.00 25.31 2.89
C LYS A 50 19.34 23.94 3.13
N LEU A 51 18.04 23.82 2.89
CA LEU A 51 17.31 22.55 3.04
C LEU A 51 17.84 21.47 2.08
N ALA A 52 18.00 21.80 0.80
CA ALA A 52 18.52 20.85 -0.17
C ALA A 52 19.96 20.43 0.14
N GLN A 53 20.80 21.35 0.61
CA GLN A 53 22.15 21.03 1.04
C GLN A 53 22.14 20.15 2.30
N GLY A 54 21.28 20.46 3.28
CA GLY A 54 21.12 19.64 4.49
C GLY A 54 20.73 18.20 4.16
N VAL A 55 19.78 18.00 3.23
CA VAL A 55 19.42 16.65 2.74
C VAL A 55 20.63 15.96 2.10
N LYS A 56 21.38 16.64 1.24
CA LYS A 56 22.58 16.09 0.57
C LYS A 56 23.72 15.77 1.56
N MET A 57 23.80 16.49 2.66
CA MET A 57 24.78 16.26 3.74
C MET A 57 24.36 15.15 4.69
N GLY A 58 23.15 14.61 4.58
CA GLY A 58 22.64 13.55 5.42
C GLY A 58 22.13 14.02 6.78
N LEU A 59 21.66 15.28 6.91
CA LEU A 59 21.02 15.73 8.14
C LEU A 59 19.70 14.98 8.34
N ASP A 60 19.53 14.35 9.49
CA ASP A 60 18.34 13.57 9.81
C ASP A 60 17.10 14.46 9.89
N GLU A 61 17.22 15.64 10.49
CA GLU A 61 16.11 16.53 10.75
C GLU A 61 16.44 18.00 10.39
N GLN A 62 15.47 18.68 9.81
CA GLN A 62 15.52 20.09 9.48
C GLN A 62 14.18 20.75 9.76
N VAL A 63 14.16 22.04 10.01
CA VAL A 63 12.93 22.81 10.27
C VAL A 63 12.81 23.94 9.24
N LEU A 64 11.67 23.97 8.54
CA LEU A 64 11.24 25.12 7.72
C LEU A 64 10.25 25.96 8.50
N LEU A 65 10.71 27.12 8.96
CA LEU A 65 9.87 28.08 9.65
C LEU A 65 9.32 29.11 8.64
N GLY A 66 8.00 29.21 8.53
CA GLY A 66 7.37 30.15 7.61
C GLY A 66 5.94 30.46 7.99
N VAL A 67 5.59 31.73 8.01
CA VAL A 67 4.22 32.19 8.29
C VAL A 67 3.23 31.70 7.23
N THR A 68 1.95 31.76 7.55
CA THR A 68 0.88 31.43 6.58
C THR A 68 1.01 32.36 5.35
N GLY A 69 0.91 31.78 4.16
CA GLY A 69 1.05 32.54 2.90
C GLY A 69 2.49 32.85 2.47
N SER A 70 3.53 32.37 3.19
CA SER A 70 4.94 32.56 2.79
C SER A 70 5.40 31.66 1.63
N GLY A 71 4.51 30.84 1.05
CA GLY A 71 4.86 29.94 -0.04
C GLY A 71 5.62 28.68 0.43
N LYS A 72 5.30 28.15 1.61
CA LYS A 72 5.90 26.91 2.14
C LYS A 72 5.80 25.75 1.17
N THR A 73 4.64 25.55 0.52
CA THR A 73 4.43 24.48 -0.47
C THR A 73 5.38 24.60 -1.65
N PHE A 74 5.54 25.82 -2.17
CA PHE A 74 6.49 26.09 -3.26
C PHE A 74 7.93 25.86 -2.84
N THR A 75 8.29 26.22 -1.59
CA THR A 75 9.61 25.93 -1.02
C THR A 75 9.86 24.42 -0.95
N MET A 76 8.89 23.63 -0.46
CA MET A 76 8.96 22.17 -0.45
C MET A 76 9.13 21.60 -1.87
N ALA A 77 8.32 22.05 -2.83
CA ALA A 77 8.42 21.63 -4.23
C ALA A 77 9.80 21.91 -4.83
N SER A 78 10.36 23.10 -4.58
CA SER A 78 11.69 23.46 -5.04
C SER A 78 12.80 22.61 -4.41
N VAL A 79 12.65 22.21 -3.15
CA VAL A 79 13.57 21.27 -2.50
C VAL A 79 13.48 19.89 -3.14
N ILE A 80 12.27 19.37 -3.37
CA ILE A 80 12.04 18.07 -4.02
C ILE A 80 12.73 18.02 -5.39
N GLU A 81 12.53 19.05 -6.22
CA GLU A 81 13.22 19.14 -7.52
C GLU A 81 14.75 19.11 -7.38
N LYS A 82 15.31 19.78 -6.36
CA LYS A 82 16.78 19.82 -6.16
C LYS A 82 17.38 18.52 -5.63
N VAL A 83 16.61 17.76 -4.85
CA VAL A 83 17.12 16.53 -4.20
C VAL A 83 16.78 15.25 -4.96
N GLN A 84 15.76 15.27 -5.83
CA GLN A 84 15.40 14.15 -6.71
C GLN A 84 15.14 12.85 -5.95
N ARG A 85 14.36 12.90 -4.86
CA ARG A 85 14.03 11.72 -4.05
C ARG A 85 12.52 11.49 -3.96
N PRO A 86 12.07 10.24 -3.91
CA PRO A 86 10.69 9.92 -3.55
C PRO A 86 10.32 10.64 -2.25
N THR A 87 9.16 11.23 -2.21
CA THR A 87 8.79 12.14 -1.12
C THR A 87 7.44 11.81 -0.52
N LEU A 88 7.36 11.73 0.80
CA LEU A 88 6.11 11.70 1.57
C LEU A 88 5.85 13.06 2.18
N VAL A 89 4.66 13.62 1.93
CA VAL A 89 4.18 14.85 2.57
C VAL A 89 3.05 14.49 3.52
N LEU A 90 3.28 14.63 4.81
CA LEU A 90 2.32 14.29 5.87
C LEU A 90 1.57 15.53 6.34
N ALA A 91 0.24 15.50 6.23
CA ALA A 91 -0.67 16.54 6.67
C ALA A 91 -1.60 16.04 7.78
N HIS A 92 -2.03 16.91 8.69
CA HIS A 92 -2.85 16.52 9.84
C HIS A 92 -4.31 16.17 9.53
N ASN A 93 -4.84 16.53 8.35
CA ASN A 93 -6.20 16.20 7.96
C ASN A 93 -6.37 16.00 6.44
N LYS A 94 -7.52 15.42 6.04
CA LYS A 94 -7.84 15.12 4.63
C LYS A 94 -7.93 16.38 3.76
N THR A 95 -8.49 17.48 4.27
CA THR A 95 -8.71 18.71 3.51
C THR A 95 -7.39 19.38 3.15
N LEU A 96 -6.48 19.50 4.12
CA LEU A 96 -5.14 20.03 3.87
C LEU A 96 -4.35 19.12 2.94
N ALA A 97 -4.42 17.80 3.13
CA ALA A 97 -3.78 16.85 2.23
C ALA A 97 -4.30 16.98 0.79
N ALA A 98 -5.62 17.17 0.60
CA ALA A 98 -6.20 17.39 -0.73
C ALA A 98 -5.70 18.69 -1.38
N GLN A 99 -5.64 19.78 -0.61
CA GLN A 99 -5.11 21.05 -1.08
C GLN A 99 -3.64 20.92 -1.51
N LEU A 100 -2.79 20.36 -0.64
CA LEU A 100 -1.38 20.14 -0.95
C LEU A 100 -1.20 19.24 -2.17
N CYS A 101 -1.99 18.16 -2.27
CA CYS A 101 -1.94 17.29 -3.44
C CYS A 101 -2.29 18.03 -4.75
N ALA A 102 -3.29 18.91 -4.72
CA ALA A 102 -3.64 19.74 -5.87
C ALA A 102 -2.50 20.71 -6.25
N GLU A 103 -1.92 21.40 -5.27
CA GLU A 103 -0.78 22.30 -5.48
C GLU A 103 0.44 21.55 -6.06
N PHE A 104 0.79 20.38 -5.50
CA PHE A 104 1.89 19.56 -6.02
C PHE A 104 1.62 19.04 -7.44
N LYS A 105 0.38 18.70 -7.81
CA LYS A 105 0.01 18.31 -9.18
C LYS A 105 0.19 19.44 -10.18
N GLU A 106 -0.06 20.67 -9.76
CA GLU A 106 0.21 21.85 -10.60
C GLU A 106 1.73 22.08 -10.76
N PHE A 107 2.51 21.86 -9.70
CA PHE A 107 3.97 22.00 -9.75
C PHE A 107 4.67 20.86 -10.48
N PHE A 108 4.13 19.66 -10.47
CA PHE A 108 4.75 18.47 -11.05
C PHE A 108 3.77 17.71 -11.99
N PRO A 109 3.35 18.33 -13.10
CA PRO A 109 2.35 17.73 -13.99
C PRO A 109 2.84 16.49 -14.73
N GLU A 110 4.16 16.29 -14.85
CA GLU A 110 4.78 15.14 -15.53
C GLU A 110 5.14 13.99 -14.56
N ASN A 111 5.11 14.26 -13.24
CA ASN A 111 5.53 13.31 -12.22
C ASN A 111 4.33 12.67 -11.48
N ALA A 112 4.57 11.59 -10.76
CA ALA A 112 3.51 10.95 -9.99
C ALA A 112 3.25 11.70 -8.68
N VAL A 113 2.12 12.39 -8.60
CA VAL A 113 1.64 13.03 -7.37
C VAL A 113 0.40 12.29 -6.90
N GLU A 114 0.54 11.56 -5.83
CA GLU A 114 -0.45 10.62 -5.32
C GLU A 114 -1.09 11.10 -4.03
N TYR A 115 -2.30 10.60 -3.75
CA TYR A 115 -3.09 10.98 -2.59
C TYR A 115 -3.41 9.77 -1.74
N PHE A 116 -3.01 9.79 -0.47
CA PHE A 116 -3.19 8.65 0.43
C PHE A 116 -3.80 9.07 1.77
N VAL A 117 -5.11 8.98 1.88
CA VAL A 117 -5.86 9.31 3.11
C VAL A 117 -6.79 8.17 3.48
N SER A 118 -7.50 8.28 4.60
CA SER A 118 -8.52 7.30 4.97
C SER A 118 -9.62 7.24 3.90
N TYR A 119 -9.90 6.04 3.38
CA TYR A 119 -10.91 5.81 2.35
C TYR A 119 -12.35 5.72 2.89
N TYR A 120 -12.54 5.95 4.18
CA TYR A 120 -13.87 6.00 4.78
C TYR A 120 -14.47 7.40 4.68
N ASP A 121 -15.67 7.51 4.10
CA ASP A 121 -16.51 8.71 4.19
C ASP A 121 -17.18 8.79 5.56
N TYR A 122 -17.61 7.63 6.05
CA TYR A 122 -18.08 7.42 7.41
C TYR A 122 -17.38 6.22 8.02
N TYR A 123 -16.95 6.34 9.26
CA TYR A 123 -16.27 5.26 9.97
C TYR A 123 -16.68 5.22 11.44
N GLN A 124 -17.42 4.18 11.81
CA GLN A 124 -17.65 3.78 13.18
C GLN A 124 -16.83 2.52 13.46
N PRO A 125 -15.78 2.62 14.27
CA PRO A 125 -14.98 1.45 14.61
C PRO A 125 -15.79 0.46 15.44
N GLU A 126 -15.52 -0.83 15.25
CA GLU A 126 -16.03 -1.88 16.10
C GLU A 126 -15.62 -1.62 17.55
N ALA A 127 -16.56 -1.68 18.47
CA ALA A 127 -16.30 -1.47 19.90
C ALA A 127 -17.25 -2.30 20.78
N TYR A 128 -16.81 -2.57 22.00
CA TYR A 128 -17.67 -3.17 23.01
C TYR A 128 -17.59 -2.38 24.31
N ILE A 129 -18.75 -2.05 24.86
CA ILE A 129 -18.91 -1.29 26.08
C ILE A 129 -19.42 -2.22 27.19
N PRO A 130 -18.54 -2.75 28.06
CA PRO A 130 -18.89 -3.80 29.00
C PRO A 130 -19.97 -3.43 30.02
N HIS A 131 -20.01 -2.17 30.50
CA HIS A 131 -20.94 -1.76 31.54
C HIS A 131 -22.40 -1.65 31.07
N THR A 132 -22.63 -1.55 29.75
CA THR A 132 -23.96 -1.53 29.14
C THR A 132 -24.26 -2.78 28.32
N ASP A 133 -23.30 -3.73 28.26
CA ASP A 133 -23.35 -4.90 27.37
C ASP A 133 -23.70 -4.52 25.92
N THR A 134 -23.09 -3.43 25.45
CA THR A 134 -23.40 -2.88 24.13
C THR A 134 -22.28 -3.17 23.15
N TYR A 135 -22.57 -4.02 22.16
CA TYR A 135 -21.67 -4.23 21.02
C TYR A 135 -22.05 -3.27 19.89
N ILE A 136 -21.04 -2.53 19.44
CA ILE A 136 -21.10 -1.62 18.31
C ILE A 136 -20.38 -2.32 17.14
N ALA A 137 -21.17 -2.75 16.15
CA ALA A 137 -20.58 -3.31 14.95
C ALA A 137 -19.77 -2.27 14.17
N LYS A 138 -18.71 -2.71 13.48
CA LYS A 138 -18.02 -1.85 12.51
C LYS A 138 -19.04 -1.42 11.45
N ASP A 139 -19.25 -0.12 11.33
CA ASP A 139 -20.05 0.49 10.28
C ASP A 139 -19.18 1.48 9.52
N ALA A 140 -19.07 1.31 8.20
CA ALA A 140 -18.20 2.11 7.39
C ALA A 140 -18.72 2.19 5.96
N SER A 141 -18.80 3.39 5.43
CA SER A 141 -18.95 3.63 4.00
C SER A 141 -17.59 3.95 3.39
N THR A 142 -17.23 3.19 2.37
CA THR A 142 -15.97 3.36 1.67
C THR A 142 -16.15 4.28 0.45
N ASN A 143 -15.20 5.16 0.24
CA ASN A 143 -15.11 5.99 -0.94
C ASN A 143 -14.24 5.27 -1.98
N GLU A 144 -14.87 4.79 -3.04
CA GLU A 144 -14.19 4.03 -4.09
C GLU A 144 -13.11 4.85 -4.82
N GLU A 145 -13.29 6.16 -4.93
CA GLU A 145 -12.30 7.03 -5.57
C GLU A 145 -11.05 7.18 -4.67
N ILE A 146 -11.24 7.32 -3.36
CA ILE A 146 -10.10 7.36 -2.42
C ILE A 146 -9.40 6.00 -2.36
N ASP A 147 -10.15 4.90 -2.42
CA ASP A 147 -9.57 3.55 -2.48
C ASP A 147 -8.70 3.37 -3.73
N ARG A 148 -9.20 3.80 -4.88
CA ARG A 148 -8.45 3.86 -6.14
C ARG A 148 -7.14 4.64 -5.99
N LEU A 149 -7.21 5.85 -5.40
CA LEU A 149 -6.03 6.71 -5.21
C LEU A 149 -4.99 6.07 -4.25
N ARG A 150 -5.43 5.32 -3.25
CA ARG A 150 -4.54 4.58 -2.35
C ARG A 150 -3.79 3.46 -3.09
N LEU A 151 -4.51 2.69 -3.91
CA LEU A 151 -3.89 1.66 -4.76
C LEU A 151 -2.94 2.28 -5.80
N SER A 152 -3.31 3.43 -6.37
CA SER A 152 -2.44 4.19 -7.26
C SER A 152 -1.13 4.59 -6.58
N ALA A 153 -1.19 5.08 -5.34
CA ALA A 153 0.00 5.48 -4.59
C ALA A 153 0.96 4.31 -4.36
N THR A 154 0.46 3.15 -3.93
CA THR A 154 1.31 1.97 -3.70
C THR A 154 1.87 1.39 -5.00
N ALA A 155 1.08 1.35 -6.07
CA ALA A 155 1.56 0.93 -7.38
C ALA A 155 2.67 1.87 -7.91
N SER A 156 2.46 3.18 -7.84
CA SER A 156 3.45 4.19 -8.25
C SER A 156 4.77 4.07 -7.48
N LEU A 157 4.72 3.83 -6.16
CA LEU A 157 5.91 3.65 -5.32
C LEU A 157 6.74 2.42 -5.72
N LEU A 158 6.09 1.36 -6.21
CA LEU A 158 6.80 0.17 -6.70
C LEU A 158 7.39 0.34 -8.10
N GLU A 159 6.74 1.14 -8.96
CA GLU A 159 7.10 1.26 -10.37
C GLU A 159 8.06 2.42 -10.66
N ARG A 160 7.99 3.52 -9.86
CA ARG A 160 8.66 4.80 -10.15
C ARG A 160 9.45 5.32 -8.96
N ARG A 161 10.38 6.23 -9.24
CA ARG A 161 11.11 6.96 -8.20
C ARG A 161 10.70 8.44 -8.09
N ASP A 162 10.11 8.99 -9.12
CA ASP A 162 9.62 10.37 -9.18
C ASP A 162 8.21 10.50 -8.60
N VAL A 163 8.02 10.01 -7.37
CA VAL A 163 6.73 9.92 -6.70
C VAL A 163 6.67 10.85 -5.49
N ILE A 164 5.63 11.67 -5.43
CA ILE A 164 5.23 12.45 -4.26
C ILE A 164 3.92 11.88 -3.74
N VAL A 165 3.89 11.37 -2.53
CA VAL A 165 2.64 10.95 -1.88
C VAL A 165 2.26 11.99 -0.84
N VAL A 166 1.08 12.59 -0.99
CA VAL A 166 0.50 13.47 0.03
C VAL A 166 -0.49 12.65 0.87
N SER A 167 -0.20 12.53 2.15
CA SER A 167 -0.94 11.67 3.06
C SER A 167 -1.43 12.39 4.30
N SER A 168 -2.51 11.87 4.89
CA SER A 168 -2.86 12.14 6.29
C SER A 168 -2.18 11.11 7.20
N VAL A 169 -2.48 11.14 8.50
CA VAL A 169 -2.00 10.12 9.45
C VAL A 169 -2.39 8.66 9.09
N SER A 170 -3.16 8.47 8.03
CA SER A 170 -3.45 7.13 7.49
C SER A 170 -2.21 6.36 7.08
N CYS A 171 -1.10 7.04 6.80
CA CYS A 171 0.18 6.42 6.41
C CYS A 171 0.81 5.56 7.51
N ILE A 172 0.44 5.75 8.78
CA ILE A 172 0.96 4.97 9.91
C ILE A 172 0.08 3.77 10.28
N TYR A 173 -1.05 3.57 9.60
CA TYR A 173 -1.92 2.43 9.82
C TYR A 173 -1.49 1.21 9.01
N GLY A 174 -1.80 0.02 9.54
CA GLY A 174 -1.51 -1.24 8.88
C GLY A 174 -2.03 -1.30 7.45
N LEU A 175 -1.15 -1.74 6.57
CA LEU A 175 -1.40 -2.01 5.15
C LEU A 175 -0.95 -3.46 4.87
N GLY A 176 -1.15 -3.97 3.66
CA GLY A 176 -0.61 -5.27 3.26
C GLY A 176 0.93 -5.26 3.20
N GLU A 177 1.52 -6.44 3.07
CA GLU A 177 2.96 -6.62 2.94
C GLU A 177 3.46 -6.09 1.59
N PRO A 178 4.45 -5.16 1.55
CA PRO A 178 5.00 -4.65 0.29
C PRO A 178 5.57 -5.74 -0.61
N ASP A 179 6.27 -6.72 -0.02
CA ASP A 179 6.87 -7.83 -0.75
C ASP A 179 5.80 -8.74 -1.40
N ASP A 180 4.73 -9.05 -0.67
CA ASP A 180 3.61 -9.83 -1.21
C ASP A 180 2.92 -9.06 -2.33
N PHE A 181 2.68 -7.76 -2.13
CA PHE A 181 2.07 -6.91 -3.15
C PHE A 181 2.94 -6.85 -4.42
N ALA A 182 4.26 -6.71 -4.28
CA ALA A 182 5.21 -6.69 -5.39
C ALA A 182 5.29 -8.03 -6.13
N GLN A 183 5.31 -9.17 -5.40
CA GLN A 183 5.34 -10.52 -5.99
C GLN A 183 4.07 -10.86 -6.76
N MET A 184 2.94 -10.27 -6.37
CA MET A 184 1.66 -10.49 -7.02
C MET A 184 1.49 -9.64 -8.30
N VAL A 185 2.34 -8.65 -8.57
CA VAL A 185 2.31 -7.87 -9.81
C VAL A 185 2.45 -8.79 -11.03
N ILE A 186 1.53 -8.65 -11.99
CA ILE A 186 1.55 -9.39 -13.24
C ILE A 186 2.26 -8.54 -14.28
N SER A 187 3.46 -8.96 -14.70
CA SER A 187 4.23 -8.28 -15.73
C SER A 187 3.94 -8.94 -17.08
N LEU A 188 3.40 -8.19 -18.01
CA LEU A 188 3.06 -8.64 -19.36
C LEU A 188 3.90 -7.89 -20.37
N ARG A 189 4.53 -8.62 -21.32
CA ARG A 189 5.37 -8.06 -22.37
C ARG A 189 4.93 -8.59 -23.72
N GLN A 190 4.84 -7.72 -24.71
CA GLN A 190 4.56 -8.13 -26.10
C GLN A 190 5.63 -9.13 -26.61
N GLY A 191 5.21 -10.18 -27.28
CA GLY A 191 6.07 -11.26 -27.77
C GLY A 191 6.49 -12.28 -26.71
N ALA A 192 6.01 -12.16 -25.46
CA ALA A 192 6.28 -13.15 -24.41
C ALA A 192 5.29 -14.32 -24.51
N GLU A 193 5.79 -15.52 -24.20
CA GLU A 193 4.95 -16.71 -24.02
C GLU A 193 4.20 -16.60 -22.70
N TRP A 194 2.88 -16.67 -22.80
CA TRP A 194 1.96 -16.67 -21.66
C TRP A 194 0.76 -17.56 -21.95
N ASP A 195 0.45 -18.48 -21.06
CA ASP A 195 -0.81 -19.19 -21.08
C ASP A 195 -1.94 -18.22 -20.67
N ARG A 196 -2.96 -18.07 -21.52
CA ARG A 196 -4.10 -17.19 -21.26
C ARG A 196 -4.82 -17.57 -19.99
N ASP A 197 -5.06 -18.85 -19.75
CA ASP A 197 -5.82 -19.35 -18.60
C ASP A 197 -5.01 -19.15 -17.30
N GLU A 198 -3.68 -19.23 -17.37
CA GLU A 198 -2.80 -18.83 -16.27
C GLU A 198 -2.94 -17.33 -15.94
N LEU A 199 -3.00 -16.46 -16.96
CA LEU A 199 -3.27 -15.02 -16.72
C LEU A 199 -4.60 -14.81 -16.02
N LEU A 200 -5.67 -15.51 -16.45
CA LEU A 200 -6.99 -15.40 -15.82
C LEU A 200 -6.96 -15.85 -14.35
N ARG A 201 -6.25 -16.94 -14.06
CA ARG A 201 -6.07 -17.44 -12.68
C ARG A 201 -5.34 -16.42 -11.82
N ARG A 202 -4.24 -15.86 -12.29
CA ARG A 202 -3.48 -14.83 -11.58
C ARG A 202 -4.28 -13.54 -11.34
N LEU A 203 -5.14 -13.15 -12.29
CA LEU A 203 -6.03 -12.00 -12.10
C LEU A 203 -7.02 -12.25 -10.94
N VAL A 204 -7.60 -13.45 -10.84
CA VAL A 204 -8.48 -13.81 -9.72
C VAL A 204 -7.72 -13.83 -8.39
N GLU A 205 -6.50 -14.38 -8.35
CA GLU A 205 -5.64 -14.35 -7.17
C GLU A 205 -5.32 -12.91 -6.74
N ASN A 206 -5.16 -12.00 -7.70
CA ASN A 206 -4.97 -10.56 -7.50
C ASN A 206 -6.25 -9.78 -7.16
N ARG A 207 -7.36 -10.47 -6.88
CA ARG A 207 -8.65 -9.88 -6.50
C ARG A 207 -9.38 -9.14 -7.63
N TYR A 208 -9.08 -9.45 -8.88
CA TYR A 208 -9.90 -9.03 -10.01
C TYR A 208 -11.09 -9.97 -10.18
N GLU A 209 -12.25 -9.41 -10.45
CA GLU A 209 -13.49 -10.17 -10.71
C GLU A 209 -13.71 -10.31 -12.22
N ARG A 210 -14.02 -11.54 -12.66
CA ARG A 210 -14.47 -11.71 -14.05
C ARG A 210 -15.89 -11.23 -14.23
N ASN A 211 -16.10 -10.28 -15.14
CA ASN A 211 -17.42 -9.82 -15.51
C ASN A 211 -17.45 -9.43 -17.00
N ASP A 212 -18.03 -10.30 -17.83
CA ASP A 212 -18.07 -10.08 -19.28
C ASP A 212 -19.13 -9.06 -19.71
N VAL A 213 -20.03 -8.64 -18.80
CA VAL A 213 -21.15 -7.71 -19.06
C VAL A 213 -20.85 -6.32 -18.53
N ALA A 214 -20.59 -6.19 -17.23
CA ALA A 214 -20.31 -4.93 -16.57
C ALA A 214 -18.79 -4.76 -16.41
N PHE A 215 -18.16 -4.07 -17.34
CA PHE A 215 -16.72 -3.82 -17.36
C PHE A 215 -16.40 -2.54 -16.59
N GLU A 216 -16.11 -2.70 -15.32
CA GLU A 216 -15.81 -1.64 -14.34
C GLU A 216 -14.45 -1.86 -13.70
N ARG A 217 -13.98 -0.93 -12.88
CA ARG A 217 -12.73 -1.09 -12.11
C ARG A 217 -12.71 -2.42 -11.35
N ASN A 218 -11.54 -2.98 -11.14
CA ASN A 218 -11.29 -4.28 -10.49
C ASN A 218 -11.86 -5.48 -11.26
N ARG A 219 -12.23 -5.29 -12.53
CA ARG A 219 -12.79 -6.38 -13.34
C ARG A 219 -11.97 -6.65 -14.57
N PHE A 220 -12.08 -7.88 -15.02
CA PHE A 220 -11.60 -8.28 -16.33
C PHE A 220 -12.70 -9.02 -17.10
N ARG A 221 -12.59 -9.02 -18.42
CA ARG A 221 -13.47 -9.78 -19.31
C ARG A 221 -12.68 -10.47 -20.39
N VAL A 222 -13.25 -11.55 -20.95
CA VAL A 222 -12.60 -12.39 -21.92
C VAL A 222 -13.49 -12.50 -23.16
N ARG A 223 -12.90 -12.25 -24.35
CA ARG A 223 -13.57 -12.38 -25.64
C ARG A 223 -12.66 -13.10 -26.62
N GLY A 224 -12.83 -14.43 -26.74
CA GLY A 224 -11.94 -15.26 -27.54
C GLY A 224 -10.50 -15.21 -26.98
N ASP A 225 -9.56 -14.82 -27.83
CA ASP A 225 -8.15 -14.71 -27.47
C ASP A 225 -7.77 -13.34 -26.92
N THR A 226 -8.77 -12.52 -26.55
CA THR A 226 -8.56 -11.19 -25.98
C THR A 226 -8.99 -11.14 -24.52
N VAL A 227 -8.09 -10.68 -23.65
CA VAL A 227 -8.34 -10.40 -22.24
C VAL A 227 -8.31 -8.88 -22.04
N GLU A 228 -9.38 -8.32 -21.55
CA GLU A 228 -9.45 -6.90 -21.19
C GLU A 228 -9.49 -6.77 -19.68
N ILE A 229 -8.60 -5.96 -19.12
CA ILE A 229 -8.39 -5.77 -17.69
C ILE A 229 -8.62 -4.30 -17.36
N TYR A 230 -9.47 -4.01 -16.37
CA TYR A 230 -9.62 -2.65 -15.84
C TYR A 230 -8.93 -2.55 -14.48
N PRO A 231 -7.67 -2.08 -14.45
CA PRO A 231 -6.90 -2.02 -13.21
C PRO A 231 -7.59 -1.22 -12.11
N ALA A 232 -7.44 -1.67 -10.88
CA ALA A 232 -8.07 -1.08 -9.71
C ALA A 232 -7.71 0.39 -9.47
N TYR A 233 -6.50 0.78 -9.87
CA TYR A 233 -5.89 2.09 -9.69
C TYR A 233 -6.02 3.01 -10.92
N TYR A 234 -6.56 2.53 -12.04
CA TYR A 234 -6.81 3.35 -13.23
C TYR A 234 -8.15 4.09 -13.13
N LYS A 235 -8.22 5.28 -13.73
CA LYS A 235 -9.44 6.09 -13.77
C LYS A 235 -10.22 5.91 -15.05
N ASP A 236 -9.59 6.18 -16.19
CA ASP A 236 -10.24 6.25 -17.49
C ASP A 236 -9.58 5.35 -18.54
N HIS A 237 -8.75 4.41 -18.07
CA HIS A 237 -7.97 3.53 -18.93
C HIS A 237 -8.21 2.07 -18.57
N ALA A 238 -8.11 1.20 -19.56
CA ALA A 238 -8.09 -0.24 -19.39
C ALA A 238 -7.03 -0.85 -20.29
N ILE A 239 -6.58 -2.05 -19.97
CA ILE A 239 -5.56 -2.77 -20.72
C ILE A 239 -6.21 -3.89 -21.49
N ARG A 240 -5.88 -4.00 -22.78
CA ARG A 240 -6.28 -5.09 -23.65
C ARG A 240 -5.04 -5.89 -24.00
N VAL A 241 -5.10 -7.19 -23.77
CA VAL A 241 -4.06 -8.17 -24.11
C VAL A 241 -4.65 -9.12 -25.15
N GLU A 242 -4.06 -9.11 -26.31
CA GLU A 242 -4.45 -9.96 -27.46
C GLU A 242 -3.45 -11.08 -27.60
N PHE A 243 -3.95 -12.32 -27.61
CA PHE A 243 -3.13 -13.53 -27.71
C PHE A 243 -3.17 -14.12 -29.12
N PHE A 244 -2.07 -14.69 -29.55
CA PHE A 244 -1.98 -15.57 -30.72
C PHE A 244 -1.40 -16.90 -30.28
N GLY A 245 -2.26 -17.90 -30.02
CA GLY A 245 -1.87 -19.11 -29.31
C GLY A 245 -1.45 -18.78 -27.86
N ASP A 246 -0.23 -19.19 -27.49
CA ASP A 246 0.35 -18.95 -26.17
C ASP A 246 1.31 -17.74 -26.16
N GLU A 247 1.25 -16.87 -27.16
CA GLU A 247 2.08 -15.66 -27.26
C GLU A 247 1.21 -14.40 -27.13
N ILE A 248 1.70 -13.41 -26.41
CA ILE A 248 1.09 -12.08 -26.35
C ILE A 248 1.43 -11.32 -27.64
N ASP A 249 0.49 -11.28 -28.57
CA ASP A 249 0.67 -10.59 -29.86
C ASP A 249 0.66 -9.07 -29.68
N ARG A 250 -0.28 -8.55 -28.86
CA ARG A 250 -0.43 -7.10 -28.68
C ARG A 250 -0.93 -6.73 -27.30
N ILE A 251 -0.39 -5.63 -26.75
CA ILE A 251 -0.91 -4.98 -25.55
C ILE A 251 -1.31 -3.56 -25.91
N SER A 252 -2.51 -3.13 -25.52
CA SER A 252 -2.99 -1.77 -25.78
C SER A 252 -3.70 -1.17 -24.56
N ASP A 253 -3.44 0.12 -24.36
CA ASP A 253 -4.19 0.98 -23.43
C ASP A 253 -5.38 1.54 -24.21
N PHE A 254 -6.59 1.41 -23.67
CA PHE A 254 -7.80 1.84 -24.34
C PHE A 254 -8.81 2.45 -23.35
N HIS A 255 -9.71 3.28 -23.88
CA HIS A 255 -10.78 3.86 -23.09
C HIS A 255 -11.92 2.84 -22.88
N PRO A 256 -12.28 2.46 -21.64
CA PRO A 256 -13.18 1.33 -21.36
C PRO A 256 -14.62 1.52 -21.90
N LEU A 257 -15.11 2.75 -22.00
CA LEU A 257 -16.46 3.03 -22.49
C LEU A 257 -16.55 3.10 -24.03
N THR A 258 -15.56 3.72 -24.68
CA THR A 258 -15.57 3.92 -26.14
C THR A 258 -14.86 2.80 -26.90
N GLY A 259 -13.99 2.04 -26.23
CA GLY A 259 -13.13 1.05 -26.85
C GLY A 259 -11.97 1.63 -27.68
N THR A 260 -11.81 2.96 -27.69
CA THR A 260 -10.77 3.66 -28.45
C THR A 260 -9.40 3.33 -27.88
N VAL A 261 -8.50 2.85 -28.71
CA VAL A 261 -7.10 2.61 -28.33
C VAL A 261 -6.38 3.96 -28.21
N ASN A 262 -5.81 4.21 -27.04
CA ASN A 262 -5.03 5.41 -26.76
C ASN A 262 -3.58 5.22 -27.25
N ARG A 263 -2.99 4.07 -26.93
CA ARG A 263 -1.62 3.71 -27.33
C ARG A 263 -1.39 2.20 -27.30
N VAL A 264 -0.40 1.75 -28.05
CA VAL A 264 0.13 0.38 -27.98
C VAL A 264 1.29 0.36 -27.00
N LEU A 265 1.35 -0.68 -26.18
CA LEU A 265 2.35 -0.86 -25.15
C LEU A 265 3.25 -2.06 -25.46
N ASN A 266 4.54 -1.93 -25.22
CA ASN A 266 5.46 -3.06 -25.28
C ASN A 266 5.46 -3.87 -23.98
N HIS A 267 5.10 -3.22 -22.85
CA HIS A 267 5.07 -3.80 -21.53
C HIS A 267 3.99 -3.13 -20.68
N VAL A 268 3.39 -3.89 -19.77
CA VAL A 268 2.51 -3.38 -18.72
C VAL A 268 2.66 -4.22 -17.46
N ALA A 269 2.64 -3.56 -16.31
CA ALA A 269 2.52 -4.18 -14.99
C ALA A 269 1.08 -4.03 -14.49
N ILE A 270 0.48 -5.10 -14.02
CA ILE A 270 -0.87 -5.09 -13.42
C ILE A 270 -0.70 -5.37 -11.92
N SER A 271 -0.87 -4.34 -11.12
CA SER A 271 -0.82 -4.44 -9.65
C SER A 271 -2.09 -5.05 -9.08
N PRO A 272 -2.04 -5.67 -7.89
CA PRO A 272 -3.21 -6.23 -7.23
C PRO A 272 -4.35 -5.22 -7.02
N ALA A 273 -5.58 -5.70 -7.01
CA ALA A 273 -6.76 -4.89 -6.75
C ALA A 273 -7.05 -4.66 -5.25
N SER A 274 -6.17 -5.12 -4.38
CA SER A 274 -6.26 -4.95 -2.93
C SER A 274 -4.87 -4.92 -2.30
N HIS A 275 -4.70 -4.17 -1.21
CA HIS A 275 -3.47 -4.20 -0.44
C HIS A 275 -3.28 -5.51 0.35
N TYR A 276 -4.37 -6.19 0.69
CA TYR A 276 -4.34 -7.47 1.43
C TYR A 276 -4.41 -8.65 0.46
N VAL A 277 -3.32 -8.85 -0.27
CA VAL A 277 -3.13 -10.02 -1.15
C VAL A 277 -1.99 -10.87 -0.59
N THR A 278 -2.11 -12.17 -0.76
CA THR A 278 -1.07 -13.13 -0.37
C THR A 278 -1.20 -14.40 -1.18
N THR A 279 -0.14 -15.21 -1.23
CA THR A 279 -0.19 -16.47 -1.95
C THR A 279 -1.05 -17.50 -1.23
N LYS A 280 -1.52 -18.50 -1.98
CA LYS A 280 -2.34 -19.58 -1.42
C LYS A 280 -1.61 -20.34 -0.30
N GLU A 281 -0.33 -20.60 -0.49
CA GLU A 281 0.50 -21.31 0.50
C GLU A 281 0.62 -20.52 1.82
N LYS A 282 0.79 -19.19 1.73
CA LYS A 282 0.80 -18.32 2.93
C LYS A 282 -0.57 -18.30 3.60
N MET A 283 -1.67 -18.26 2.83
CA MET A 283 -3.02 -18.30 3.36
C MET A 283 -3.32 -19.62 4.06
N ASP A 284 -2.95 -20.76 3.48
CA ASP A 284 -3.14 -22.08 4.09
C ASP A 284 -2.37 -22.21 5.42
N ARG A 285 -1.13 -21.72 5.46
CA ARG A 285 -0.36 -21.65 6.70
C ARG A 285 -1.03 -20.75 7.74
N ALA A 286 -1.49 -19.55 7.33
CA ALA A 286 -2.15 -18.61 8.22
C ALA A 286 -3.42 -19.20 8.83
N LEU A 287 -4.23 -19.92 8.05
CA LEU A 287 -5.42 -20.62 8.54
C LEU A 287 -5.07 -21.64 9.63
N GLY A 288 -3.96 -22.36 9.49
CA GLY A 288 -3.45 -23.28 10.52
C GLY A 288 -3.10 -22.55 11.82
N GLN A 289 -2.40 -21.42 11.74
CA GLN A 289 -2.01 -20.61 12.90
C GLN A 289 -3.21 -19.91 13.55
N ILE A 290 -4.17 -19.41 12.77
CA ILE A 290 -5.42 -18.82 13.28
C ILE A 290 -6.22 -19.88 14.07
N ARG A 291 -6.29 -21.12 13.58
CA ARG A 291 -6.94 -22.22 14.30
C ARG A 291 -6.26 -22.51 15.62
N THR A 292 -4.94 -22.54 15.68
CA THR A 292 -4.19 -22.75 16.92
C THR A 292 -4.48 -21.63 17.91
N GLU A 293 -4.41 -20.36 17.50
CA GLU A 293 -4.69 -19.22 18.38
C GLU A 293 -6.17 -19.22 18.85
N LEU A 294 -7.10 -19.68 18.00
CA LEU A 294 -8.51 -19.86 18.38
C LEU A 294 -8.69 -20.92 19.47
N GLU A 295 -8.10 -22.09 19.32
CA GLU A 295 -8.23 -23.15 20.31
C GLU A 295 -7.61 -22.74 21.66
N ASP A 296 -6.46 -22.07 21.65
CA ASP A 296 -5.84 -21.52 22.86
C ASP A 296 -6.76 -20.49 23.54
N GLN A 297 -7.37 -19.59 22.77
CA GLN A 297 -8.26 -18.56 23.30
C GLN A 297 -9.57 -19.16 23.83
N VAL A 298 -10.14 -20.13 23.14
CA VAL A 298 -11.36 -20.85 23.59
C VAL A 298 -11.08 -21.61 24.87
N LYS A 299 -9.92 -22.27 24.97
CA LYS A 299 -9.49 -22.93 26.20
C LYS A 299 -9.37 -21.93 27.36
N TYR A 300 -8.72 -20.79 27.12
CA TYR A 300 -8.59 -19.71 28.11
C TYR A 300 -9.98 -19.27 28.63
N PHE A 301 -10.94 -19.04 27.76
CA PHE A 301 -12.29 -18.63 28.13
C PHE A 301 -13.02 -19.73 28.93
N ASN A 302 -12.93 -21.00 28.52
CA ASN A 302 -13.54 -22.11 29.24
C ASN A 302 -12.93 -22.30 30.64
N ASP A 303 -11.61 -22.23 30.75
CA ASP A 303 -10.90 -22.37 32.03
C ASP A 303 -11.24 -21.23 33.02
N ASN A 304 -11.74 -20.09 32.50
CA ASN A 304 -12.20 -18.94 33.28
C ASN A 304 -13.75 -18.84 33.38
N GLU A 305 -14.49 -19.88 32.98
CA GLU A 305 -15.96 -19.96 33.02
C GLU A 305 -16.66 -18.90 32.12
N MET A 306 -15.96 -18.34 31.12
CA MET A 306 -16.44 -17.36 30.14
C MET A 306 -17.05 -18.06 28.90
N LEU A 307 -18.13 -18.80 29.09
CA LEU A 307 -18.68 -19.71 28.07
C LEU A 307 -19.27 -18.95 26.87
N VAL A 308 -19.84 -17.76 27.09
CA VAL A 308 -20.42 -16.94 26.02
C VAL A 308 -19.31 -16.39 25.11
N GLU A 309 -18.23 -15.94 25.70
CA GLU A 309 -17.04 -15.44 24.99
C GLU A 309 -16.39 -16.56 24.19
N ALA A 310 -16.27 -17.77 24.78
CA ALA A 310 -15.73 -18.95 24.10
C ALA A 310 -16.58 -19.31 22.85
N GLN A 311 -17.90 -19.31 22.97
CA GLN A 311 -18.79 -19.61 21.84
C GLN A 311 -18.72 -18.50 20.78
N ARG A 312 -18.73 -17.25 21.19
CA ARG A 312 -18.71 -16.08 20.29
C ARG A 312 -17.45 -16.05 19.44
N ILE A 313 -16.27 -16.19 20.07
CA ILE A 313 -15.00 -16.16 19.33
C ILE A 313 -14.89 -17.35 18.38
N ARG A 314 -15.36 -18.54 18.79
CA ARG A 314 -15.35 -19.72 17.95
C ARG A 314 -16.19 -19.52 16.70
N GLN A 315 -17.46 -19.16 16.85
CA GLN A 315 -18.36 -18.93 15.71
C GLN A 315 -17.82 -17.89 14.74
N ARG A 316 -17.33 -16.77 15.26
CA ARG A 316 -16.83 -15.70 14.42
C ARG A 316 -15.59 -16.13 13.66
N THR A 317 -14.63 -16.72 14.34
CA THR A 317 -13.35 -17.08 13.71
C THR A 317 -13.50 -18.22 12.73
N GLU A 318 -14.32 -19.23 13.02
CA GLU A 318 -14.60 -20.34 12.09
C GLU A 318 -15.26 -19.83 10.81
N TYR A 319 -16.22 -18.91 10.92
CA TYR A 319 -16.84 -18.26 9.76
C TYR A 319 -15.81 -17.46 8.94
N ASP A 320 -14.98 -16.63 9.59
CA ASP A 320 -13.94 -15.85 8.92
C ASP A 320 -12.93 -16.77 8.20
N MET A 321 -12.56 -17.91 8.82
CA MET A 321 -11.66 -18.92 8.23
C MET A 321 -12.28 -19.63 7.02
N GLU A 322 -13.58 -19.91 7.04
CA GLU A 322 -14.29 -20.48 5.89
C GLU A 322 -14.29 -19.51 4.72
N MET A 323 -14.62 -18.24 4.96
CA MET A 323 -14.58 -17.19 3.94
C MET A 323 -13.18 -17.02 3.35
N MET A 324 -12.13 -17.02 4.19
CA MET A 324 -10.74 -16.94 3.72
C MET A 324 -10.34 -18.17 2.87
N ARG A 325 -10.83 -19.35 3.19
CA ARG A 325 -10.54 -20.57 2.42
C ARG A 325 -11.22 -20.57 1.06
N GLU A 326 -12.50 -20.20 1.03
CA GLU A 326 -13.33 -20.28 -0.19
C GLU A 326 -13.08 -19.09 -1.13
N LEU A 327 -12.99 -17.87 -0.56
CA LEU A 327 -12.88 -16.63 -1.31
C LEU A 327 -11.49 -16.00 -1.22
N GLY A 328 -10.62 -16.55 -0.34
CA GLY A 328 -9.31 -15.97 0.01
C GLY A 328 -9.41 -14.63 0.74
N TYR A 329 -10.57 -14.25 1.24
CA TYR A 329 -10.84 -12.97 1.91
C TYR A 329 -12.00 -13.14 2.91
N CYS A 330 -11.99 -12.34 3.99
CA CYS A 330 -13.13 -12.17 4.88
C CYS A 330 -13.29 -10.70 5.29
N SER A 331 -14.48 -10.32 5.75
CA SER A 331 -14.71 -8.99 6.31
C SER A 331 -13.90 -8.82 7.61
N GLY A 332 -13.00 -7.83 7.62
CA GLY A 332 -12.09 -7.60 8.75
C GLY A 332 -10.82 -8.45 8.69
N ILE A 333 -10.40 -8.90 7.50
CA ILE A 333 -9.17 -9.68 7.28
C ILE A 333 -7.94 -9.00 7.88
N GLU A 334 -7.95 -7.67 7.98
CA GLU A 334 -6.90 -6.88 8.61
C GLU A 334 -6.62 -7.28 10.07
N ASN A 335 -7.62 -7.83 10.79
CA ASN A 335 -7.43 -8.30 12.16
C ASN A 335 -6.54 -9.56 12.24
N TYR A 336 -6.37 -10.27 11.14
CA TYR A 336 -5.51 -11.43 11.00
C TYR A 336 -4.17 -11.11 10.32
N SER A 337 -3.92 -9.84 9.96
CA SER A 337 -2.75 -9.42 9.17
C SER A 337 -1.44 -9.89 9.76
N ARG A 338 -1.26 -9.88 11.09
CA ARG A 338 -0.05 -10.40 11.75
C ARG A 338 0.22 -11.86 11.38
N ILE A 339 -0.82 -12.70 11.43
CA ILE A 339 -0.68 -14.13 11.16
C ILE A 339 -0.48 -14.37 9.67
N ILE A 340 -1.22 -13.65 8.81
CA ILE A 340 -1.09 -13.74 7.35
C ILE A 340 0.34 -13.40 6.92
N SER A 341 0.91 -12.36 7.51
CA SER A 341 2.29 -11.91 7.25
C SER A 341 3.37 -12.67 8.02
N ASP A 342 2.99 -13.70 8.80
CA ASP A 342 3.92 -14.51 9.61
C ASP A 342 4.81 -13.68 10.55
N ARG A 343 4.28 -12.57 11.08
CA ARG A 343 5.00 -11.67 11.99
C ARG A 343 4.88 -12.12 13.45
N PRO A 344 5.92 -11.89 14.25
CA PRO A 344 5.86 -12.15 15.71
C PRO A 344 4.76 -11.33 16.39
N ALA A 345 4.19 -11.86 17.46
CA ALA A 345 3.22 -11.13 18.28
C ALA A 345 3.83 -9.84 18.84
N GLY A 346 3.07 -8.73 18.79
CA GLY A 346 3.51 -7.42 19.24
C GLY A 346 4.36 -6.64 18.24
N SER A 347 4.71 -7.23 17.09
CA SER A 347 5.46 -6.53 16.04
C SER A 347 4.67 -5.37 15.42
N ALA A 348 5.41 -4.38 14.90
CA ALA A 348 4.81 -3.28 14.15
C ALA A 348 4.19 -3.80 12.84
N PRO A 349 3.02 -3.28 12.42
CA PRO A 349 2.46 -3.60 11.11
C PRO A 349 3.28 -2.97 9.99
N MET A 350 3.21 -3.53 8.79
CA MET A 350 3.64 -2.86 7.58
C MET A 350 2.64 -1.75 7.23
N THR A 351 3.15 -0.61 6.80
CA THR A 351 2.41 0.62 6.55
C THR A 351 2.78 1.22 5.20
N LEU A 352 2.23 2.37 4.84
CA LEU A 352 2.66 3.07 3.62
C LEU A 352 4.16 3.40 3.62
N LEU A 353 4.74 3.66 4.80
CA LEU A 353 6.17 3.96 4.93
C LEU A 353 7.06 2.83 4.43
N ASP A 354 6.60 1.59 4.59
CA ASP A 354 7.34 0.39 4.18
C ASP A 354 7.27 0.13 2.65
N PHE A 355 6.42 0.86 1.89
CA PHE A 355 6.39 0.88 0.42
C PHE A 355 7.38 1.86 -0.18
N PHE A 356 7.87 2.83 0.60
CA PHE A 356 8.89 3.75 0.14
C PHE A 356 10.27 3.09 0.09
N PRO A 357 11.16 3.54 -0.82
CA PRO A 357 12.57 3.16 -0.73
C PRO A 357 13.25 3.83 0.48
N ASP A 358 14.34 3.25 0.95
CA ASP A 358 15.04 3.69 2.18
C ASP A 358 15.50 5.16 2.15
N ASP A 359 15.69 5.73 0.96
CA ASP A 359 16.20 7.09 0.75
C ASP A 359 15.09 8.14 0.55
N PHE A 360 13.84 7.84 0.87
CA PHE A 360 12.76 8.81 0.74
C PHE A 360 12.93 10.01 1.68
N LEU A 361 12.35 11.16 1.28
CA LEU A 361 12.31 12.36 2.08
C LEU A 361 10.91 12.56 2.68
N LEU A 362 10.84 12.81 3.99
CA LEU A 362 9.60 13.15 4.67
C LEU A 362 9.48 14.68 4.86
N PHE A 363 8.35 15.24 4.43
CA PHE A 363 7.90 16.56 4.88
C PHE A 363 6.72 16.38 5.84
N VAL A 364 6.78 17.00 7.01
CA VAL A 364 5.67 17.03 7.97
C VAL A 364 5.09 18.44 7.99
N ASP A 365 3.96 18.63 7.29
CA ASP A 365 3.31 19.94 7.25
C ASP A 365 2.52 20.20 8.53
N GLU A 366 2.50 21.46 8.96
CA GLU A 366 1.96 21.90 10.26
C GLU A 366 2.38 20.94 11.39
N SER A 367 3.69 20.71 11.49
CA SER A 367 4.30 19.69 12.36
C SER A 367 3.89 19.79 13.82
N HIS A 368 3.62 21.01 14.32
CA HIS A 368 3.14 21.27 15.69
C HIS A 368 1.74 20.65 15.97
N VAL A 369 0.95 20.33 14.94
CA VAL A 369 -0.34 19.62 15.05
C VAL A 369 -0.19 18.15 14.66
N THR A 370 0.57 17.89 13.59
CA THR A 370 0.67 16.56 12.96
C THR A 370 1.39 15.56 13.86
N LEU A 371 2.51 15.93 14.49
CA LEU A 371 3.28 15.02 15.36
C LEU A 371 2.54 14.60 16.63
N PRO A 372 1.88 15.51 17.38
CA PRO A 372 1.03 15.12 18.51
C PRO A 372 -0.10 14.16 18.10
N GLN A 373 -0.66 14.33 16.90
CA GLN A 373 -1.68 13.41 16.37
C GLN A 373 -1.10 12.02 16.13
N VAL A 374 0.07 11.90 15.51
CA VAL A 374 0.75 10.60 15.31
C VAL A 374 0.98 9.90 16.66
N ARG A 375 1.44 10.61 17.69
CA ARG A 375 1.64 10.08 19.04
C ARG A 375 0.36 9.53 19.70
N ALA A 376 -0.77 10.20 19.47
CA ALA A 376 -2.03 9.86 20.13
C ALA A 376 -2.73 8.62 19.55
N MET A 377 -2.48 8.26 18.29
CA MET A 377 -3.24 7.24 17.56
C MET A 377 -3.17 5.85 18.18
N TYR A 378 -2.00 5.41 18.64
CA TYR A 378 -1.80 4.06 19.16
C TYR A 378 -2.64 3.75 20.40
N ASN A 379 -2.66 4.64 21.39
CA ASN A 379 -3.31 4.39 22.68
C ASN A 379 -4.84 4.27 22.54
N GLY A 380 -5.44 5.07 21.66
CA GLY A 380 -6.89 5.01 21.41
C GLY A 380 -7.32 3.68 20.76
N ASP A 381 -6.55 3.19 19.79
CA ASP A 381 -6.81 1.90 19.14
C ASP A 381 -6.61 0.73 20.11
N ARG A 382 -5.57 0.76 20.93
CA ARG A 382 -5.26 -0.28 21.92
C ARG A 382 -6.37 -0.46 22.95
N ALA A 383 -6.84 0.63 23.57
CA ALA A 383 -7.89 0.60 24.57
C ALA A 383 -9.22 0.00 24.03
N ARG A 384 -9.57 0.34 22.79
CA ARG A 384 -10.74 -0.21 22.12
C ARG A 384 -10.63 -1.72 21.89
N LYS A 385 -9.48 -2.19 21.43
CA LYS A 385 -9.25 -3.61 21.14
C LYS A 385 -9.14 -4.47 22.38
N GLU A 386 -8.69 -3.93 23.50
CA GLU A 386 -8.66 -4.66 24.78
C GLU A 386 -10.05 -5.17 25.18
N SER A 387 -11.10 -4.35 25.02
CA SER A 387 -12.46 -4.79 25.26
C SER A 387 -12.90 -5.87 24.25
N LEU A 388 -12.59 -5.71 22.97
CA LEU A 388 -12.99 -6.68 21.94
C LEU A 388 -12.35 -8.06 22.15
N VAL A 389 -11.07 -8.11 22.50
CA VAL A 389 -10.36 -9.37 22.74
C VAL A 389 -10.81 -9.99 24.07
N ARG A 390 -10.90 -9.21 25.14
CA ARG A 390 -11.28 -9.68 26.47
C ARG A 390 -12.68 -10.31 26.49
N TYR A 391 -13.61 -9.83 25.68
CA TYR A 391 -15.00 -10.30 25.64
C TYR A 391 -15.31 -11.18 24.42
N GLY A 392 -14.31 -11.76 23.79
CA GLY A 392 -14.44 -12.78 22.75
C GLY A 392 -15.00 -12.30 21.40
N PHE A 393 -14.85 -11.03 21.07
CA PHE A 393 -15.23 -10.51 19.74
C PHE A 393 -14.08 -10.62 18.73
N ARG A 394 -12.82 -10.59 19.20
CA ARG A 394 -11.61 -10.73 18.35
C ARG A 394 -10.57 -11.62 19.01
N LEU A 395 -9.76 -12.29 18.18
CA LEU A 395 -8.56 -13.00 18.65
C LEU A 395 -7.46 -12.01 19.08
N PRO A 396 -6.51 -12.45 19.90
CA PRO A 396 -5.35 -11.63 20.32
C PRO A 396 -4.54 -11.04 19.17
N CYS A 397 -4.44 -11.73 18.02
CA CYS A 397 -3.74 -11.23 16.83
C CYS A 397 -4.29 -9.89 16.32
N ALA A 398 -5.54 -9.55 16.62
CA ALA A 398 -6.14 -8.27 16.26
C ALA A 398 -5.43 -7.06 16.92
N PHE A 399 -4.72 -7.26 18.04
CA PHE A 399 -3.91 -6.20 18.66
C PHE A 399 -2.83 -5.66 17.74
N ASP A 400 -2.31 -6.49 16.83
CA ASP A 400 -1.18 -6.14 15.97
C ASP A 400 -1.61 -5.50 14.63
N ASN A 401 -2.93 -5.43 14.37
CA ASN A 401 -3.51 -4.54 13.36
C ASN A 401 -3.76 -3.16 13.98
N ARG A 402 -2.75 -2.35 14.05
CA ARG A 402 -2.73 -1.08 14.80
C ARG A 402 -1.94 0.01 14.07
N PRO A 403 -2.13 1.28 14.40
CA PRO A 403 -1.19 2.30 13.97
C PRO A 403 0.20 2.07 14.60
N LEU A 404 1.22 2.60 13.95
CA LEU A 404 2.57 2.61 14.52
C LEU A 404 2.58 3.36 15.86
N LYS A 405 3.43 2.90 16.78
CA LYS A 405 3.87 3.72 17.90
C LYS A 405 4.76 4.85 17.38
N PHE A 406 4.91 5.91 18.15
CA PHE A 406 5.70 7.06 17.71
C PHE A 406 7.16 6.68 17.43
N GLU A 407 7.77 5.87 18.30
CA GLU A 407 9.14 5.38 18.15
C GLU A 407 9.30 4.46 16.91
N GLU A 408 8.24 3.71 16.57
CA GLU A 408 8.24 2.86 15.38
C GLU A 408 8.10 3.72 14.10
N PHE A 409 7.36 4.83 14.17
CA PHE A 409 7.27 5.82 13.11
C PHE A 409 8.63 6.49 12.89
N GLU A 410 9.26 7.00 13.97
CA GLU A 410 10.59 7.63 13.89
C GLU A 410 11.65 6.68 13.31
N SER A 411 11.63 5.40 13.68
CA SER A 411 12.59 4.40 13.19
C SER A 411 12.50 4.11 11.68
N ARG A 412 11.39 4.47 11.03
CA ARG A 412 11.18 4.28 9.59
C ARG A 412 11.53 5.51 8.76
N ILE A 413 11.86 6.63 9.41
CA ILE A 413 12.19 7.89 8.76
C ILE A 413 13.70 8.02 8.70
N GLY A 414 14.25 8.21 7.50
CA GLY A 414 15.66 8.51 7.32
C GLY A 414 15.93 9.99 7.49
N GLN A 415 15.28 10.83 6.70
CA GLN A 415 15.45 12.28 6.73
C GLN A 415 14.08 12.99 6.69
N ALA A 416 13.92 14.00 7.54
CA ALA A 416 12.67 14.75 7.66
C ALA A 416 12.88 16.27 7.64
N VAL A 417 11.91 16.97 7.03
CA VAL A 417 11.77 18.43 7.10
C VAL A 417 10.43 18.74 7.77
N PHE A 418 10.50 19.32 8.95
CA PHE A 418 9.33 19.77 9.70
C PHE A 418 8.96 21.18 9.29
N VAL A 419 7.73 21.37 8.82
CA VAL A 419 7.21 22.64 8.30
C VAL A 419 6.20 23.20 9.28
N SER A 420 6.39 24.45 9.72
CA SER A 420 5.45 25.09 10.66
C SER A 420 5.59 26.59 10.62
N ALA A 421 4.49 27.29 10.92
CA ALA A 421 4.52 28.72 11.26
C ALA A 421 4.84 28.95 12.75
N THR A 422 4.44 27.99 13.61
CA THR A 422 4.53 28.05 15.07
C THR A 422 5.03 26.72 15.61
N PRO A 423 6.33 26.40 15.46
CA PRO A 423 6.84 25.13 15.94
C PRO A 423 6.63 24.98 17.44
N GLY A 424 6.17 23.80 17.84
CA GLY A 424 6.08 23.38 19.23
C GLY A 424 7.32 22.63 19.68
N PRO A 425 7.40 22.24 20.97
CA PRO A 425 8.44 21.31 21.41
C PRO A 425 8.24 19.96 20.70
N TYR A 426 9.34 19.37 20.28
CA TYR A 426 9.39 18.05 19.64
C TYR A 426 9.17 16.92 20.64
#